data_a017d92e9d6ce9ca7397f118f0371c36
#
_entry.id   a017d92e9d6ce9ca7397f118f0371c36
#
_cell.length_a   1.000
_cell.length_b   1.000
_cell.length_c   1.000
_cell.angle_alpha   90.00
_cell.angle_beta   90.00
_cell.angle_gamma   90.00
#
_symmetry.space_group_name_H-M   'P 1'
#
loop_
_entity.id
_entity.type
_entity.pdbx_description
1 polymer ?
#
loop_
_entity_poly.entity_id
_entity_poly.type
_entity_poly.pdbx_seq_one_letter_code
_entity_poly.pdbx_strand_id
1 'polypeptide(L)'
;MEIKTIHTLINGDSRNLSLMPDKSVHLIITSPPYWQLKDYGNDGQIGFHDSYESYINNLNMVWAECNRVLHDGCRLCINIGDQFARSVYYGRYKVIPIRTEIIRFCEALGMDYMGAVIWQKQTTMNTTGGGAVMGSFPYPRNGILKIDYEFILIFKKQGKAPVPAIEQKQCSEMTKDEWNTFFASHWNFGGAKQDGHIAVFPEELPRRLIKMFSFAGETVFDPFMGSGTTALAARNLQRNSIGYEINPDFRKFYEEKVSSSISFGTVEYKYRTDGNAFDIASKMETLPYLFRDPHKMGNKIDIKRLQFGSRIDKDKKEREEYFSVKTILSPNTIVLNNGLTVRLLGIKEKPCVNGNATKFLLEKT
;
A
#
# COMPACT_ATOMS: atom_id res chain seq x y z
N MET A 1 12.99 -7.60 -31.89
CA MET A 1 14.23 -7.41 -31.06
C MET A 1 14.00 -8.08 -29.72
N GLU A 2 14.88 -8.97 -29.30
CA GLU A 2 14.81 -9.55 -27.98
C GLU A 2 15.39 -8.56 -26.97
N ILE A 3 14.56 -7.96 -26.10
CA ILE A 3 15.03 -7.02 -25.08
C ILE A 3 15.46 -7.84 -23.87
N LYS A 4 16.77 -7.76 -23.54
CA LYS A 4 17.26 -8.30 -22.28
C LYS A 4 16.85 -7.36 -21.16
N THR A 5 16.22 -7.89 -20.09
CA THR A 5 15.82 -7.12 -18.91
C THR A 5 16.58 -7.60 -17.66
N ILE A 6 16.81 -6.65 -16.74
CA ILE A 6 17.50 -6.90 -15.47
C ILE A 6 16.58 -6.49 -14.34
N HIS A 7 16.38 -7.40 -13.38
CA HIS A 7 15.53 -7.19 -12.21
C HIS A 7 16.37 -7.31 -10.94
N THR A 8 16.52 -6.21 -10.22
CA THR A 8 17.39 -6.12 -9.04
C THR A 8 16.55 -5.92 -7.79
N LEU A 9 16.68 -6.82 -6.82
CA LEU A 9 16.18 -6.63 -5.47
C LEU A 9 17.35 -6.26 -4.55
N ILE A 10 17.20 -5.18 -3.80
CA ILE A 10 18.19 -4.68 -2.84
C ILE A 10 17.57 -4.78 -1.45
N ASN A 11 18.18 -5.59 -0.59
CA ASN A 11 17.82 -5.58 0.82
C ASN A 11 18.46 -4.36 1.49
N GLY A 12 17.63 -3.42 1.95
CA GLY A 12 18.11 -2.15 2.50
C GLY A 12 16.99 -1.19 2.86
N ASP A 13 17.36 -0.10 3.47
CA ASP A 13 16.45 0.96 3.92
C ASP A 13 16.32 2.03 2.83
N SER A 14 15.11 2.24 2.32
CA SER A 14 14.83 3.19 1.24
C SER A 14 14.95 4.67 1.65
N ARG A 15 15.13 4.97 2.91
CA ARG A 15 15.55 6.30 3.37
C ARG A 15 16.98 6.66 2.94
N ASN A 16 17.75 5.66 2.50
CA ASN A 16 19.10 5.82 2.00
C ASN A 16 19.35 4.92 0.78
N LEU A 17 19.20 5.46 -0.43
CA LEU A 17 19.42 4.73 -1.68
C LEU A 17 20.88 4.83 -2.13
N SER A 18 21.83 4.47 -1.26
CA SER A 18 23.27 4.70 -1.49
C SER A 18 23.84 3.92 -2.69
N LEU A 19 23.21 2.78 -3.04
CA LEU A 19 23.63 1.97 -4.20
C LEU A 19 23.03 2.47 -5.52
N MET A 20 22.21 3.51 -5.50
CA MET A 20 21.55 4.04 -6.69
C MET A 20 22.15 5.39 -7.09
N PRO A 21 22.68 5.50 -8.34
CA PRO A 21 23.14 6.78 -8.87
C PRO A 21 22.00 7.80 -9.02
N ASP A 22 22.34 9.07 -9.04
CA ASP A 22 21.42 10.13 -9.42
C ASP A 22 20.89 9.90 -10.83
N LYS A 23 19.63 10.24 -11.07
CA LYS A 23 18.99 10.17 -12.40
C LYS A 23 19.23 8.82 -13.09
N SER A 24 18.95 7.72 -12.40
CA SER A 24 19.19 6.35 -12.88
C SER A 24 17.91 5.57 -13.19
N VAL A 25 16.73 6.10 -12.82
CA VAL A 25 15.45 5.44 -13.05
C VAL A 25 14.46 6.33 -13.80
N HIS A 26 13.59 5.71 -14.61
CA HIS A 26 12.68 6.41 -15.52
C HIS A 26 11.25 6.51 -14.98
N LEU A 27 10.89 5.62 -14.07
CA LEU A 27 9.57 5.60 -13.46
C LEU A 27 9.68 5.04 -12.04
N ILE A 28 9.02 5.69 -11.09
CA ILE A 28 8.87 5.17 -9.73
C ILE A 28 7.41 4.86 -9.49
N ILE A 29 7.11 3.63 -9.03
CA ILE A 29 5.77 3.20 -8.65
C ILE A 29 5.88 2.55 -7.29
N THR A 30 5.10 3.02 -6.32
CA THR A 30 5.17 2.49 -4.97
C THR A 30 3.89 2.68 -4.18
N SER A 31 3.75 1.88 -3.12
CA SER A 31 2.77 2.07 -2.06
C SER A 31 3.53 1.98 -0.73
N PRO A 32 3.72 3.10 -0.04
CA PRO A 32 4.46 3.10 1.23
C PRO A 32 3.70 2.34 2.30
N PRO A 33 4.39 1.85 3.36
CA PRO A 33 3.72 1.27 4.50
C PRO A 33 2.77 2.29 5.13
N TYR A 34 1.56 1.84 5.51
CA TYR A 34 0.58 2.69 6.18
C TYR A 34 0.93 2.85 7.66
N TRP A 35 0.63 4.02 8.21
CA TRP A 35 0.88 4.33 9.60
C TRP A 35 0.13 3.37 10.53
N GLN A 36 0.88 2.61 11.34
CA GLN A 36 0.37 1.69 12.38
C GLN A 36 -0.67 0.65 11.88
N LEU A 37 -0.73 0.42 10.58
CA LEU A 37 -1.70 -0.52 10.03
C LEU A 37 -1.16 -1.94 10.02
N LYS A 38 0.13 -2.13 9.76
CA LYS A 38 0.72 -3.44 9.55
C LYS A 38 2.15 -3.53 10.06
N ASP A 39 2.42 -4.61 10.80
CA ASP A 39 3.76 -5.01 11.20
C ASP A 39 4.35 -5.94 10.14
N TYR A 40 5.41 -5.50 9.48
CA TYR A 40 6.14 -6.28 8.47
C TYR A 40 7.30 -7.09 9.08
N GLY A 41 7.43 -7.11 10.41
CA GLY A 41 8.41 -7.93 11.13
C GLY A 41 9.84 -7.41 11.08
N ASN A 42 10.03 -6.10 10.90
CA ASN A 42 11.35 -5.46 10.94
C ASN A 42 11.29 -4.18 11.79
N ASP A 43 12.16 -4.08 12.80
CA ASP A 43 12.18 -2.93 13.72
C ASP A 43 12.52 -1.60 13.04
N GLY A 44 13.20 -1.64 11.88
CA GLY A 44 13.54 -0.46 11.07
C GLY A 44 12.41 -0.01 10.15
N GLN A 45 11.28 -0.73 10.09
CA GLN A 45 10.18 -0.37 9.20
C GLN A 45 9.60 1.01 9.53
N ILE A 46 9.23 1.75 8.50
CA ILE A 46 8.56 3.04 8.63
C ILE A 46 7.10 2.79 9.05
N GLY A 47 6.63 3.55 10.04
CA GLY A 47 5.21 3.75 10.36
C GLY A 47 4.65 2.90 11.48
N PHE A 48 5.12 1.68 11.75
CA PHE A 48 4.44 0.81 12.72
C PHE A 48 4.59 1.29 14.17
N HIS A 49 5.80 1.70 14.56
CA HIS A 49 6.10 2.23 15.90
C HIS A 49 6.27 3.75 15.92
N ASP A 50 6.09 4.41 14.79
CA ASP A 50 6.27 5.85 14.65
C ASP A 50 5.10 6.65 15.23
N SER A 51 5.38 7.86 15.74
CA SER A 51 4.37 8.92 15.81
C SER A 51 3.96 9.32 14.39
N TYR A 52 2.80 9.97 14.22
CA TYR A 52 2.41 10.45 12.90
C TYR A 52 3.43 11.43 12.31
N GLU A 53 3.99 12.31 13.15
CA GLU A 53 5.05 13.25 12.76
C GLU A 53 6.32 12.52 12.30
N SER A 54 6.77 11.50 13.04
CA SER A 54 7.94 10.70 12.66
C SER A 54 7.69 9.90 11.38
N TYR A 55 6.49 9.33 11.23
CA TYR A 55 6.08 8.59 10.04
C TYR A 55 6.16 9.45 8.77
N ILE A 56 5.57 10.65 8.80
CA ILE A 56 5.62 11.56 7.64
C ILE A 56 7.07 11.98 7.34
N ASN A 57 7.87 12.32 8.36
CA ASN A 57 9.26 12.72 8.15
C ASN A 57 10.14 11.56 7.64
N ASN A 58 9.90 10.34 8.09
CA ASN A 58 10.56 9.15 7.55
C ASN A 58 10.21 8.94 6.06
N LEU A 59 8.94 9.09 5.67
CA LEU A 59 8.54 9.03 4.27
C LEU A 59 9.16 10.18 3.45
N ASN A 60 9.27 11.38 4.01
CA ASN A 60 9.86 12.52 3.34
C ASN A 60 11.33 12.28 2.95
N MET A 61 12.10 11.55 3.76
CA MET A 61 13.46 11.12 3.38
C MET A 61 13.42 10.19 2.15
N VAL A 62 12.45 9.28 2.09
CA VAL A 62 12.30 8.40 0.92
C VAL A 62 11.94 9.20 -0.33
N TRP A 63 11.05 10.18 -0.22
CA TRP A 63 10.67 11.03 -1.37
C TRP A 63 11.83 11.88 -1.86
N ALA A 64 12.68 12.37 -0.97
CA ALA A 64 13.90 13.09 -1.32
C ALA A 64 14.86 12.19 -2.13
N GLU A 65 15.10 10.96 -1.69
CA GLU A 65 15.91 9.98 -2.41
C GLU A 65 15.24 9.60 -3.75
N CYS A 66 13.93 9.39 -3.80
CA CYS A 66 13.19 9.14 -5.03
C CYS A 66 13.38 10.29 -6.04
N ASN A 67 13.31 11.55 -5.58
CA ASN A 67 13.56 12.69 -6.44
C ASN A 67 15.01 12.71 -6.96
N ARG A 68 15.99 12.33 -6.15
CA ARG A 68 17.40 12.26 -6.55
C ARG A 68 17.63 11.24 -7.67
N VAL A 69 17.14 10.01 -7.48
CA VAL A 69 17.38 8.89 -8.42
C VAL A 69 16.52 8.94 -9.68
N LEU A 70 15.41 9.66 -9.67
CA LEU A 70 14.52 9.79 -10.83
C LEU A 70 15.14 10.71 -11.89
N HIS A 71 15.08 10.31 -13.17
CA HIS A 71 15.44 11.17 -14.29
C HIS A 71 14.55 12.41 -14.37
N ASP A 72 15.11 13.51 -14.83
CA ASP A 72 14.36 14.73 -15.13
C ASP A 72 13.24 14.41 -16.14
N GLY A 73 12.11 15.07 -16.03
CA GLY A 73 10.95 14.86 -16.89
C GLY A 73 10.15 13.58 -16.64
N CYS A 74 10.67 12.67 -15.83
CA CYS A 74 10.05 11.37 -15.51
C CYS A 74 9.06 11.44 -14.34
N ARG A 75 8.39 10.31 -14.04
CA ARG A 75 7.25 10.26 -13.11
C ARG A 75 7.54 9.49 -11.83
N LEU A 76 7.00 10.02 -10.73
CA LEU A 76 6.81 9.32 -9.45
C LEU A 76 5.31 9.10 -9.24
N CYS A 77 4.90 7.85 -9.08
CA CYS A 77 3.51 7.44 -8.84
C CYS A 77 3.40 6.77 -7.46
N ILE A 78 2.60 7.35 -6.57
CA ILE A 78 2.46 6.88 -5.19
C ILE A 78 1.01 6.46 -4.95
N ASN A 79 0.78 5.17 -4.68
CA ASN A 79 -0.52 4.67 -4.25
C ASN A 79 -0.64 4.82 -2.74
N ILE A 80 -1.59 5.62 -2.29
CA ILE A 80 -1.85 5.90 -0.87
C ILE A 80 -3.31 6.23 -0.61
N GLY A 81 -3.85 5.78 0.52
CA GLY A 81 -5.16 6.18 1.02
C GLY A 81 -5.07 7.11 2.21
N ASP A 82 -6.11 7.90 2.43
CA ASP A 82 -6.32 8.53 3.73
C ASP A 82 -6.65 7.45 4.77
N GLN A 83 -6.32 7.67 6.02
CA GLN A 83 -6.42 6.66 7.05
C GLN A 83 -7.17 7.17 8.29
N PHE A 84 -7.97 6.30 8.90
CA PHE A 84 -8.55 6.58 10.20
C PHE A 84 -7.49 6.54 11.30
N ALA A 85 -7.37 7.64 12.03
CA ALA A 85 -6.56 7.68 13.24
C ALA A 85 -7.36 7.20 14.45
N ARG A 86 -6.72 6.44 15.31
CA ARG A 86 -7.36 5.97 16.54
C ARG A 86 -7.55 7.14 17.52
N SER A 87 -8.67 7.12 18.26
CA SER A 87 -9.02 8.18 19.21
C SER A 87 -7.96 8.39 20.31
N VAL A 88 -7.18 7.36 20.64
CA VAL A 88 -6.08 7.45 21.62
C VAL A 88 -5.01 8.50 21.26
N TYR A 89 -4.81 8.78 19.95
CA TYR A 89 -3.82 9.75 19.51
C TYR A 89 -4.31 11.19 19.53
N TYR A 90 -5.61 11.39 19.29
CA TYR A 90 -6.18 12.72 19.09
C TYR A 90 -7.36 13.03 20.00
N GLY A 91 -7.68 12.15 20.97
CA GLY A 91 -8.85 12.30 21.86
C GLY A 91 -10.19 12.22 21.12
N ARG A 92 -10.20 11.97 19.83
CA ARG A 92 -11.38 11.88 18.97
C ARG A 92 -11.12 11.03 17.73
N TYR A 93 -12.19 10.57 17.11
CA TYR A 93 -12.12 9.92 15.83
C TYR A 93 -11.79 10.93 14.72
N LYS A 94 -10.80 10.64 13.90
CA LYS A 94 -10.28 11.57 12.88
C LYS A 94 -9.74 10.79 11.69
N VAL A 95 -9.91 11.32 10.49
CA VAL A 95 -9.17 10.90 9.30
C VAL A 95 -7.90 11.74 9.18
N ILE A 96 -6.76 11.08 8.96
CA ILE A 96 -5.48 11.73 8.68
C ILE A 96 -5.25 11.77 7.16
N PRO A 97 -5.02 12.97 6.59
CA PRO A 97 -4.87 13.14 5.15
C PRO A 97 -3.41 12.94 4.72
N ILE A 98 -2.91 11.69 4.79
CA ILE A 98 -1.51 11.36 4.51
C ILE A 98 -1.10 11.86 3.12
N ARG A 99 -1.97 11.71 2.12
CA ARG A 99 -1.71 12.17 0.74
C ARG A 99 -1.38 13.65 0.64
N THR A 100 -2.01 14.48 1.46
CA THR A 100 -1.82 15.94 1.44
C THR A 100 -0.40 16.30 1.84
N GLU A 101 0.15 15.63 2.86
CA GLU A 101 1.52 15.86 3.30
C GLU A 101 2.53 15.38 2.24
N ILE A 102 2.26 14.24 1.59
CA ILE A 102 3.08 13.75 0.46
C ILE A 102 3.09 14.77 -0.68
N ILE A 103 1.92 15.30 -1.09
CA ILE A 103 1.82 16.29 -2.17
C ILE A 103 2.65 17.54 -1.82
N ARG A 104 2.43 18.10 -0.65
CA ARG A 104 3.16 19.31 -0.22
C ARG A 104 4.67 19.12 -0.19
N PHE A 105 5.12 17.96 0.28
CA PHE A 105 6.54 17.68 0.36
C PHE A 105 7.17 17.45 -1.02
N CYS A 106 6.55 16.69 -1.89
CA CYS A 106 7.05 16.47 -3.26
C CYS A 106 7.11 17.77 -4.06
N GLU A 107 6.13 18.67 -3.89
CA GLU A 107 6.19 20.00 -4.50
C GLU A 107 7.34 20.87 -3.90
N ALA A 108 7.60 20.76 -2.60
CA ALA A 108 8.75 21.42 -1.97
C ALA A 108 10.11 20.87 -2.45
N LEU A 109 10.16 19.64 -2.97
CA LEU A 109 11.32 19.07 -3.67
C LEU A 109 11.45 19.56 -5.13
N GLY A 110 10.54 20.39 -5.62
CA GLY A 110 10.54 20.90 -7.00
C GLY A 110 9.90 19.94 -8.01
N MET A 111 9.06 19.00 -7.57
CA MET A 111 8.26 18.16 -8.46
C MET A 111 6.91 18.84 -8.74
N ASP A 112 6.39 18.69 -9.96
CA ASP A 112 5.04 19.16 -10.30
C ASP A 112 4.01 18.08 -9.95
N TYR A 113 3.00 18.41 -9.15
CA TYR A 113 1.86 17.53 -8.94
C TYR A 113 0.95 17.52 -10.18
N MET A 114 0.79 16.37 -10.81
CA MET A 114 0.07 16.18 -12.07
C MET A 114 -1.37 15.69 -11.89
N GLY A 115 -1.84 15.61 -10.65
CA GLY A 115 -3.15 15.06 -10.31
C GLY A 115 -3.08 13.67 -9.71
N ALA A 116 -4.25 13.08 -9.49
CA ALA A 116 -4.36 11.73 -8.98
C ALA A 116 -5.40 10.92 -9.74
N VAL A 117 -5.17 9.61 -9.82
CA VAL A 117 -6.21 8.65 -10.16
C VAL A 117 -6.86 8.17 -8.86
N ILE A 118 -8.18 8.15 -8.81
CA ILE A 118 -8.94 7.54 -7.72
C ILE A 118 -9.15 6.08 -8.09
N TRP A 119 -8.52 5.20 -7.31
CA TRP A 119 -8.74 3.76 -7.47
C TRP A 119 -9.78 3.28 -6.47
N GLN A 120 -11.00 3.01 -6.97
CA GLN A 120 -12.06 2.42 -6.18
C GLN A 120 -11.86 0.90 -6.14
N LYS A 121 -11.62 0.39 -4.93
CA LYS A 121 -11.45 -1.04 -4.70
C LYS A 121 -12.80 -1.74 -4.77
N GLN A 122 -13.02 -2.52 -5.81
CA GLN A 122 -14.16 -3.42 -5.86
C GLN A 122 -13.91 -4.59 -4.91
N THR A 123 -14.46 -4.51 -3.72
CA THR A 123 -14.35 -5.61 -2.74
C THR A 123 -15.73 -6.07 -2.32
N THR A 124 -15.88 -7.37 -2.21
CA THR A 124 -17.09 -8.01 -1.63
C THR A 124 -17.05 -7.97 -0.10
N MET A 125 -15.93 -7.60 0.50
CA MET A 125 -15.72 -7.55 1.95
C MET A 125 -15.61 -6.10 2.46
N ASN A 126 -16.06 -5.87 3.69
CA ASN A 126 -15.93 -4.58 4.37
C ASN A 126 -14.46 -4.30 4.71
N THR A 127 -13.76 -3.54 3.88
CA THR A 127 -12.31 -3.32 3.96
C THR A 127 -11.87 -2.27 4.97
N THR A 128 -12.78 -1.58 5.61
CA THR A 128 -12.46 -0.49 6.55
C THR A 128 -12.44 -0.90 8.02
N GLY A 129 -12.20 -2.19 8.31
CA GLY A 129 -12.02 -2.67 9.70
C GLY A 129 -13.23 -2.50 10.62
N GLY A 130 -14.39 -2.20 10.07
CA GLY A 130 -15.64 -2.03 10.78
C GLY A 130 -16.83 -2.53 9.95
N GLY A 131 -17.98 -2.73 10.56
CA GLY A 131 -19.18 -3.22 9.89
C GLY A 131 -19.64 -2.38 8.69
N ALA A 132 -20.63 -2.88 7.95
CA ALA A 132 -21.20 -2.22 6.76
C ALA A 132 -21.72 -0.79 7.02
N VAL A 133 -21.96 -0.44 8.29
CA VAL A 133 -22.48 0.83 8.74
C VAL A 133 -21.60 1.38 9.84
N MET A 134 -21.07 2.59 9.65
CA MET A 134 -20.21 3.27 10.61
C MET A 134 -20.88 4.54 11.14
N GLY A 135 -20.61 4.83 12.42
CA GLY A 135 -21.19 5.98 13.10
C GLY A 135 -22.46 5.65 13.89
N SER A 136 -23.37 6.60 14.04
CA SER A 136 -24.57 6.51 14.90
C SER A 136 -25.83 6.08 14.15
N PHE A 137 -25.73 5.13 13.22
CA PHE A 137 -26.93 4.63 12.52
C PHE A 137 -28.03 4.21 13.54
N PRO A 138 -29.30 4.53 13.31
CA PRO A 138 -29.88 5.15 12.11
C PRO A 138 -29.89 6.69 12.11
N TYR A 139 -29.27 7.33 13.09
CA TYR A 139 -29.32 8.79 13.24
C TYR A 139 -28.22 9.44 12.40
N PRO A 140 -28.56 10.42 11.51
CA PRO A 140 -27.56 11.13 10.69
C PRO A 140 -26.60 11.95 11.57
N ARG A 141 -25.91 12.92 11.08
CA ARG A 141 -24.96 13.83 11.72
C ARG A 141 -23.64 13.17 12.16
N ASN A 142 -23.65 12.01 12.83
CA ASN A 142 -22.45 11.27 13.25
C ASN A 142 -22.15 10.06 12.34
N GLY A 143 -22.71 10.04 11.14
CA GLY A 143 -22.35 9.06 10.12
C GLY A 143 -20.86 9.21 9.71
N ILE A 144 -20.19 8.10 9.46
CA ILE A 144 -18.79 8.06 9.07
C ILE A 144 -18.69 7.52 7.64
N LEU A 145 -17.94 8.22 6.78
CA LEU A 145 -17.72 7.79 5.40
C LEU A 145 -16.87 6.53 5.37
N LYS A 146 -17.21 5.58 4.51
CA LYS A 146 -16.31 4.51 4.13
C LYS A 146 -15.14 5.07 3.31
N ILE A 147 -13.94 4.58 3.59
CA ILE A 147 -12.78 4.81 2.74
C ILE A 147 -12.57 3.53 1.94
N ASP A 148 -13.25 3.40 0.80
CA ASP A 148 -13.20 2.25 -0.12
C ASP A 148 -12.39 2.55 -1.39
N TYR A 149 -11.60 3.61 -1.35
CA TYR A 149 -10.75 4.07 -2.45
C TYR A 149 -9.36 4.44 -1.95
N GLU A 150 -8.42 4.43 -2.87
CA GLU A 150 -7.07 4.96 -2.69
C GLU A 150 -6.76 5.95 -3.80
N PHE A 151 -5.71 6.74 -3.62
CA PHE A 151 -5.24 7.70 -4.60
C PHE A 151 -3.91 7.22 -5.18
N ILE A 152 -3.77 7.30 -6.49
CA ILE A 152 -2.49 7.16 -7.16
C ILE A 152 -2.04 8.57 -7.51
N LEU A 153 -1.20 9.14 -6.64
CA LEU A 153 -0.64 10.47 -6.80
C LEU A 153 0.41 10.46 -7.90
N ILE A 154 0.33 11.35 -8.86
CA ILE A 154 1.24 11.42 -9.99
C ILE A 154 2.05 12.71 -9.91
N PHE A 155 3.37 12.59 -9.83
CA PHE A 155 4.30 13.72 -9.86
C PHE A 155 5.20 13.64 -11.07
N LYS A 156 5.65 14.80 -11.55
CA LYS A 156 6.63 14.94 -12.60
C LYS A 156 7.85 15.70 -12.08
N LYS A 157 9.04 15.12 -12.20
CA LYS A 157 10.28 15.85 -11.96
C LYS A 157 10.50 16.85 -13.09
N GLN A 158 10.84 18.08 -12.75
CA GLN A 158 11.08 19.12 -13.73
C GLN A 158 12.27 18.77 -14.64
N GLY A 159 12.25 19.29 -15.86
CA GLY A 159 13.28 19.07 -16.85
C GLY A 159 12.84 18.19 -18.03
N LYS A 160 13.81 17.77 -18.85
CA LYS A 160 13.58 16.96 -20.06
C LYS A 160 13.88 15.50 -19.77
N ALA A 161 12.93 14.62 -20.09
CA ALA A 161 13.12 13.18 -20.00
C ALA A 161 14.16 12.68 -21.03
N PRO A 162 14.84 11.57 -20.74
CA PRO A 162 15.66 10.86 -21.73
C PRO A 162 14.83 10.54 -22.99
N VAL A 163 15.46 10.62 -24.14
CA VAL A 163 14.77 10.34 -25.41
C VAL A 163 14.90 8.84 -25.70
N PRO A 164 13.79 8.08 -25.73
CA PRO A 164 13.84 6.67 -26.06
C PRO A 164 14.15 6.45 -27.56
N ALA A 165 14.80 5.32 -27.88
CA ALA A 165 15.04 4.90 -29.24
C ALA A 165 13.70 4.64 -29.99
N ILE A 166 13.75 4.65 -31.33
CA ILE A 166 12.56 4.45 -32.16
C ILE A 166 11.93 3.08 -31.87
N GLU A 167 12.75 2.05 -31.74
CA GLU A 167 12.32 0.67 -31.46
C GLU A 167 11.66 0.56 -30.09
N GLN A 168 12.16 1.28 -29.07
CA GLN A 168 11.56 1.33 -27.75
C GLN A 168 10.16 1.97 -27.78
N LYS A 169 10.00 3.02 -28.61
CA LYS A 169 8.69 3.66 -28.81
C LYS A 169 7.70 2.69 -29.45
N GLN A 170 8.12 2.02 -30.53
CA GLN A 170 7.26 1.06 -31.24
C GLN A 170 6.85 -0.10 -30.34
N CYS A 171 7.77 -0.66 -29.54
CA CYS A 171 7.46 -1.74 -28.57
C CYS A 171 6.59 -1.27 -27.40
N SER A 172 6.38 0.03 -27.24
CA SER A 172 5.65 0.62 -26.13
C SER A 172 4.34 1.29 -26.54
N GLU A 173 3.92 1.13 -27.79
CA GLU A 173 2.67 1.70 -28.29
C GLU A 173 1.48 1.19 -27.49
N MET A 174 0.57 2.09 -27.18
CA MET A 174 -0.69 1.79 -26.53
C MET A 174 -1.83 1.83 -27.55
N THR A 175 -2.79 0.92 -27.40
CA THR A 175 -4.02 1.03 -28.15
C THR A 175 -4.82 2.25 -27.70
N LYS A 176 -5.75 2.73 -28.57
CA LYS A 176 -6.65 3.83 -28.21
C LYS A 176 -7.51 3.51 -26.99
N ASP A 177 -7.94 2.25 -26.85
CA ASP A 177 -8.75 1.81 -25.72
C ASP A 177 -7.95 1.78 -24.41
N GLU A 178 -6.70 1.29 -24.46
CA GLU A 178 -5.79 1.38 -23.31
C GLU A 178 -5.56 2.84 -22.91
N TRP A 179 -5.30 3.71 -23.89
CA TRP A 179 -5.10 5.14 -23.62
C TRP A 179 -6.30 5.74 -22.91
N ASN A 180 -7.49 5.58 -23.46
CA ASN A 180 -8.71 6.12 -22.88
C ASN A 180 -9.01 5.55 -21.49
N THR A 181 -8.73 4.27 -21.28
CA THR A 181 -8.99 3.59 -20.00
C THR A 181 -7.96 3.95 -18.94
N PHE A 182 -6.67 4.02 -19.31
CA PHE A 182 -5.60 4.20 -18.32
C PHE A 182 -5.44 5.67 -17.90
N PHE A 183 -5.65 6.62 -18.82
CA PHE A 183 -5.62 8.03 -18.49
C PHE A 183 -6.95 8.57 -17.93
N ALA A 184 -7.94 7.69 -17.68
CA ALA A 184 -9.13 8.06 -16.92
C ALA A 184 -8.79 8.32 -15.46
N SER A 185 -9.41 9.34 -14.85
CA SER A 185 -9.15 9.73 -13.46
C SER A 185 -9.76 8.78 -12.40
N HIS A 186 -10.57 7.82 -12.83
CA HIS A 186 -11.20 6.82 -11.95
C HIS A 186 -10.90 5.42 -12.47
N TRP A 187 -10.33 4.59 -11.62
CA TRP A 187 -10.11 3.18 -11.91
C TRP A 187 -10.97 2.31 -11.00
N ASN A 188 -11.67 1.36 -11.61
CA ASN A 188 -12.56 0.41 -10.93
C ASN A 188 -12.10 -1.02 -11.25
N PHE A 189 -11.23 -1.57 -10.40
CA PHE A 189 -10.84 -2.98 -10.46
C PHE A 189 -10.57 -3.53 -9.07
N GLY A 190 -10.67 -4.85 -8.93
CA GLY A 190 -10.52 -5.54 -7.66
C GLY A 190 -9.14 -5.36 -7.05
N GLY A 191 -9.07 -5.36 -5.72
CA GLY A 191 -7.82 -5.51 -4.98
C GLY A 191 -7.18 -6.88 -5.23
N ALA A 192 -5.92 -7.05 -4.83
CA ALA A 192 -5.27 -8.36 -4.87
C ALA A 192 -5.99 -9.34 -3.94
N LYS A 193 -6.16 -10.60 -4.37
CA LYS A 193 -6.61 -11.67 -3.48
C LYS A 193 -5.56 -11.87 -2.40
N GLN A 194 -5.99 -11.90 -1.14
CA GLN A 194 -5.11 -12.19 0.00
C GLN A 194 -4.99 -13.71 0.15
N ASP A 195 -4.22 -14.36 -0.70
CA ASP A 195 -3.84 -15.77 -0.52
C ASP A 195 -2.62 -15.82 0.42
N GLY A 196 -2.86 -15.68 1.73
CA GLY A 196 -1.80 -15.77 2.76
C GLY A 196 -0.69 -14.70 2.71
N HIS A 197 -0.67 -13.82 1.72
CA HIS A 197 0.36 -12.82 1.51
C HIS A 197 -0.13 -11.40 1.78
N ILE A 198 0.73 -10.68 2.40
CA ILE A 198 0.60 -9.35 2.98
C ILE A 198 0.23 -8.31 1.92
N ALA A 199 -0.81 -7.48 2.23
CA ALA A 199 -1.23 -6.24 1.56
C ALA A 199 -0.44 -5.86 0.31
N VAL A 200 -0.84 -6.40 -0.83
CA VAL A 200 -0.23 -6.14 -2.13
C VAL A 200 -1.29 -5.49 -3.00
N PHE A 201 -0.94 -4.48 -3.76
CA PHE A 201 -1.81 -4.03 -4.85
C PHE A 201 -1.78 -5.05 -5.99
N PRO A 202 -2.85 -5.17 -6.79
CA PRO A 202 -2.89 -6.08 -7.93
C PRO A 202 -1.92 -5.64 -9.02
N GLU A 203 -1.40 -6.59 -9.81
CA GLU A 203 -0.47 -6.32 -10.93
C GLU A 203 -1.04 -5.32 -11.94
N GLU A 204 -2.35 -5.25 -12.07
CA GLU A 204 -3.04 -4.30 -12.97
C GLU A 204 -2.67 -2.84 -12.68
N LEU A 205 -2.44 -2.48 -11.40
CA LEU A 205 -2.06 -1.12 -11.04
C LEU A 205 -0.68 -0.73 -11.62
N PRO A 206 0.42 -1.41 -11.31
CA PRO A 206 1.71 -1.08 -11.89
C PRO A 206 1.75 -1.34 -13.40
N ARG A 207 1.01 -2.32 -13.93
CA ARG A 207 0.91 -2.58 -15.37
C ARG A 207 0.42 -1.34 -16.13
N ARG A 208 -0.64 -0.69 -15.65
CA ARG A 208 -1.15 0.54 -16.25
C ARG A 208 -0.14 1.66 -16.18
N LEU A 209 0.42 1.93 -15.01
CA LEU A 209 1.36 3.03 -14.82
C LEU A 209 2.66 2.85 -15.64
N ILE A 210 3.16 1.62 -15.77
CA ILE A 210 4.32 1.30 -16.59
C ILE A 210 4.04 1.60 -18.08
N LYS A 211 2.88 1.18 -18.59
CA LYS A 211 2.48 1.49 -19.96
C LYS A 211 2.27 2.98 -20.21
N MET A 212 1.73 3.71 -19.22
CA MET A 212 1.47 5.14 -19.32
C MET A 212 2.75 5.99 -19.31
N PHE A 213 3.79 5.58 -18.57
CA PHE A 213 4.88 6.49 -18.21
C PHE A 213 6.29 5.95 -18.45
N SER A 214 6.45 4.81 -19.12
CA SER A 214 7.78 4.28 -19.46
C SER A 214 7.81 3.57 -20.81
N PHE A 215 9.01 3.45 -21.36
CA PHE A 215 9.27 2.72 -22.59
C PHE A 215 9.97 1.38 -22.32
N ALA A 216 9.85 0.44 -23.25
CA ALA A 216 10.55 -0.86 -23.18
C ALA A 216 12.05 -0.66 -23.00
N GLY A 217 12.68 -1.45 -22.13
CA GLY A 217 14.10 -1.31 -21.77
C GLY A 217 14.40 -0.24 -20.72
N GLU A 218 13.46 0.67 -20.39
CA GLU A 218 13.64 1.63 -19.31
C GLU A 218 13.55 0.97 -17.93
N THR A 219 14.00 1.68 -16.88
CA THR A 219 14.07 1.16 -15.51
C THR A 219 12.93 1.70 -14.66
N VAL A 220 12.15 0.79 -14.07
CA VAL A 220 11.10 1.06 -13.07
C VAL A 220 11.68 0.80 -11.68
N PHE A 221 11.38 1.68 -10.72
CA PHE A 221 11.84 1.57 -9.35
C PHE A 221 10.68 1.51 -8.35
N ASP A 222 10.84 0.69 -7.31
CA ASP A 222 9.92 0.65 -6.16
C ASP A 222 10.73 0.67 -4.85
N PRO A 223 10.68 1.77 -4.06
CA PRO A 223 11.39 1.86 -2.79
C PRO A 223 10.79 0.97 -1.68
N PHE A 224 9.60 0.40 -1.88
CA PHE A 224 8.93 -0.51 -0.95
C PHE A 224 8.46 -1.77 -1.70
N MET A 225 9.41 -2.51 -2.26
CA MET A 225 9.16 -3.58 -3.24
C MET A 225 8.28 -4.70 -2.72
N GLY A 226 8.36 -5.04 -1.43
CA GLY A 226 7.61 -6.13 -0.85
C GLY A 226 7.79 -7.44 -1.62
N SER A 227 6.70 -8.07 -2.00
CA SER A 227 6.71 -9.33 -2.76
C SER A 227 7.01 -9.19 -4.25
N GLY A 228 7.29 -7.97 -4.78
CA GLY A 228 7.74 -7.79 -6.16
C GLY A 228 6.65 -7.58 -7.21
N THR A 229 5.47 -7.12 -6.87
CA THR A 229 4.39 -6.90 -7.86
C THR A 229 4.77 -5.89 -8.94
N THR A 230 5.46 -4.81 -8.55
CA THR A 230 5.98 -3.81 -9.49
C THR A 230 7.04 -4.43 -10.42
N ALA A 231 7.94 -5.26 -9.89
CA ALA A 231 8.97 -5.93 -10.67
C ALA A 231 8.37 -6.95 -11.66
N LEU A 232 7.35 -7.71 -11.24
CA LEU A 232 6.63 -8.63 -12.11
C LEU A 232 5.99 -7.90 -13.30
N ALA A 233 5.28 -6.82 -13.05
CA ALA A 233 4.66 -6.02 -14.10
C ALA A 233 5.72 -5.40 -15.04
N ALA A 234 6.84 -4.90 -14.51
CA ALA A 234 7.95 -4.38 -15.30
C ALA A 234 8.54 -5.44 -16.21
N ARG A 235 8.80 -6.65 -15.68
CA ARG A 235 9.29 -7.79 -16.44
C ARG A 235 8.34 -8.19 -17.58
N ASN A 236 7.05 -8.34 -17.26
CA ASN A 236 6.03 -8.73 -18.23
C ASN A 236 5.85 -7.72 -19.36
N LEU A 237 6.27 -6.49 -19.13
CA LEU A 237 6.24 -5.39 -20.10
C LEU A 237 7.63 -5.05 -20.67
N GLN A 238 8.66 -5.89 -20.48
CA GLN A 238 10.01 -5.70 -20.99
C GLN A 238 10.69 -4.40 -20.48
N ARG A 239 10.47 -4.03 -19.22
CA ARG A 239 11.20 -2.98 -18.53
C ARG A 239 12.14 -3.60 -17.51
N ASN A 240 13.26 -2.93 -17.22
CA ASN A 240 14.09 -3.27 -16.09
C ASN A 240 13.38 -2.90 -14.78
N SER A 241 13.74 -3.55 -13.68
CA SER A 241 13.24 -3.12 -12.36
C SER A 241 14.35 -3.11 -11.32
N ILE A 242 14.25 -2.14 -10.40
CA ILE A 242 15.02 -2.09 -9.16
C ILE A 242 14.02 -1.97 -8.01
N GLY A 243 14.26 -2.66 -6.90
CA GLY A 243 13.44 -2.54 -5.71
C GLY A 243 14.26 -2.58 -4.44
N TYR A 244 13.86 -1.76 -3.46
CA TYR A 244 14.35 -1.84 -2.09
C TYR A 244 13.32 -2.54 -1.21
N GLU A 245 13.82 -3.39 -0.31
CA GLU A 245 13.01 -4.06 0.71
C GLU A 245 13.82 -4.21 1.99
N ILE A 246 13.28 -3.69 3.09
CA ILE A 246 13.98 -3.68 4.37
C ILE A 246 13.97 -5.06 5.04
N ASN A 247 12.91 -5.85 4.85
CA ASN A 247 12.80 -7.18 5.43
C ASN A 247 13.39 -8.23 4.46
N PRO A 248 14.51 -8.89 4.82
CA PRO A 248 15.16 -9.87 3.94
C PRO A 248 14.28 -11.11 3.65
N ASP A 249 13.33 -11.42 4.51
CA ASP A 249 12.43 -12.57 4.31
C ASP A 249 11.54 -12.41 3.06
N PHE A 250 11.30 -11.18 2.61
CA PHE A 250 10.53 -10.90 1.39
C PHE A 250 11.22 -11.36 0.11
N ARG A 251 12.53 -11.61 0.15
CA ARG A 251 13.26 -12.16 -0.99
C ARG A 251 12.63 -13.45 -1.51
N LYS A 252 12.22 -14.35 -0.62
CA LYS A 252 11.55 -15.61 -1.00
C LYS A 252 10.28 -15.35 -1.80
N PHE A 253 9.42 -14.44 -1.33
CA PHE A 253 8.18 -14.10 -2.04
C PHE A 253 8.44 -13.40 -3.37
N TYR A 254 9.48 -12.58 -3.43
CA TYR A 254 9.93 -11.96 -4.67
C TYR A 254 10.40 -13.01 -5.68
N GLU A 255 11.22 -13.96 -5.27
CA GLU A 255 11.71 -15.05 -6.13
C GLU A 255 10.55 -15.90 -6.66
N GLU A 256 9.63 -16.31 -5.79
CA GLU A 256 8.44 -17.09 -6.17
C GLU A 256 7.56 -16.34 -7.17
N LYS A 257 7.33 -15.05 -6.98
CA LYS A 257 6.45 -14.25 -7.81
C LYS A 257 7.11 -13.81 -9.13
N VAL A 258 8.34 -13.32 -9.06
CA VAL A 258 8.96 -12.66 -10.21
C VAL A 258 9.71 -13.64 -11.10
N SER A 259 10.32 -14.70 -10.56
CA SER A 259 11.11 -15.66 -11.35
C SER A 259 10.33 -16.85 -11.87
N SER A 260 9.17 -17.20 -11.28
CA SER A 260 8.43 -18.41 -11.60
C SER A 260 7.54 -18.33 -12.83
N SER A 261 7.17 -17.13 -13.27
CA SER A 261 6.27 -16.98 -14.42
C SER A 261 7.04 -16.97 -15.75
N ILE A 262 6.40 -17.49 -16.81
CA ILE A 262 6.95 -17.53 -18.16
C ILE A 262 7.28 -16.10 -18.61
N SER A 263 8.52 -15.84 -19.01
CA SER A 263 8.95 -14.53 -19.51
C SER A 263 9.17 -14.57 -21.02
N PHE A 264 8.88 -13.47 -21.69
CA PHE A 264 9.31 -13.24 -23.06
C PHE A 264 10.69 -12.55 -23.04
N GLY A 265 11.69 -13.15 -23.66
CA GLY A 265 13.04 -12.60 -23.73
C GLY A 265 13.99 -13.10 -22.63
N THR A 266 15.24 -12.60 -22.70
CA THR A 266 16.30 -12.95 -21.74
C THR A 266 16.14 -12.09 -20.47
N VAL A 267 16.02 -12.76 -19.31
CA VAL A 267 15.85 -12.09 -18.01
C VAL A 267 17.02 -12.41 -17.10
N GLU A 268 17.55 -11.39 -16.44
CA GLU A 268 18.62 -11.50 -15.44
C GLU A 268 18.12 -11.01 -14.08
N TYR A 269 18.32 -11.80 -13.03
CA TYR A 269 17.93 -11.44 -11.65
C TYR A 269 19.19 -11.13 -10.83
N LYS A 270 19.17 -10.03 -10.08
CA LYS A 270 20.25 -9.60 -9.19
C LYS A 270 19.74 -9.38 -7.79
N TYR A 271 20.51 -9.84 -6.82
CA TYR A 271 20.24 -9.61 -5.40
C TYR A 271 21.44 -8.90 -4.79
N ARG A 272 21.16 -7.82 -4.06
CA ARG A 272 22.17 -7.00 -3.39
C ARG A 272 21.74 -6.71 -1.96
N THR A 273 22.68 -6.33 -1.13
CA THR A 273 22.42 -5.80 0.22
C THR A 273 23.04 -4.42 0.30
N ASP A 274 22.25 -3.44 0.72
CA ASP A 274 22.73 -2.10 1.06
C ASP A 274 22.95 -2.04 2.57
N GLY A 275 24.17 -2.32 2.99
CA GLY A 275 24.61 -2.32 4.39
C GLY A 275 25.16 -0.96 4.84
N ASN A 276 25.04 0.09 4.03
CA ASN A 276 25.58 1.40 4.37
C ASN A 276 24.77 2.05 5.49
N ALA A 277 25.40 2.16 6.66
CA ALA A 277 24.81 2.91 7.76
C ALA A 277 24.65 4.39 7.39
N PHE A 278 23.56 5.00 7.80
CA PHE A 278 23.31 6.42 7.64
C PHE A 278 22.73 7.00 8.93
N ASP A 279 22.99 8.27 9.16
CA ASP A 279 22.41 8.99 10.30
C ASP A 279 21.09 9.64 9.87
N ILE A 280 20.00 9.20 10.50
CA ILE A 280 18.65 9.72 10.26
C ILE A 280 18.57 11.21 10.59
N ALA A 281 19.22 11.67 11.67
CA ALA A 281 19.17 13.06 12.08
C ALA A 281 19.82 13.97 11.02
N SER A 282 21.01 13.63 10.56
CA SER A 282 21.70 14.35 9.50
C SER A 282 20.90 14.38 8.19
N LYS A 283 20.25 13.26 7.82
CA LYS A 283 19.37 13.24 6.63
C LYS A 283 18.14 14.14 6.80
N MET A 284 17.53 14.16 7.98
CA MET A 284 16.39 15.05 8.25
C MET A 284 16.75 16.53 8.12
N GLU A 285 17.96 16.94 8.46
CA GLU A 285 18.45 18.31 8.31
C GLU A 285 18.55 18.75 6.85
N THR A 286 18.71 17.84 5.91
CA THR A 286 18.77 18.15 4.47
C THR A 286 17.40 18.32 3.82
N LEU A 287 16.31 18.00 4.51
CA LEU A 287 14.96 18.11 3.97
C LEU A 287 14.53 19.58 3.84
N PRO A 288 13.69 19.92 2.85
CA PRO A 288 13.16 21.29 2.67
C PRO A 288 12.44 21.82 3.92
N TYR A 289 11.75 20.95 4.63
CA TYR A 289 11.13 21.22 5.92
C TYR A 289 10.83 19.93 6.68
N LEU A 290 10.61 20.04 7.98
CA LEU A 290 10.10 18.95 8.80
C LEU A 290 8.60 19.14 9.06
N PHE A 291 7.82 18.07 8.81
CA PHE A 291 6.41 18.05 9.16
C PHE A 291 6.24 18.12 10.68
N ARG A 292 5.29 18.95 11.10
CA ARG A 292 4.83 19.06 12.49
C ARG A 292 3.33 18.75 12.53
N ASP A 293 2.93 17.79 13.34
CA ASP A 293 1.51 17.45 13.49
C ASP A 293 0.78 18.56 14.27
N PRO A 294 -0.12 19.34 13.63
CA PRO A 294 -0.82 20.46 14.28
C PRO A 294 -1.83 19.99 15.32
N HIS A 295 -2.14 18.71 15.37
CA HIS A 295 -3.13 18.12 16.28
C HIS A 295 -2.51 17.20 17.31
N LYS A 296 -1.19 17.16 17.43
CA LYS A 296 -0.46 16.35 18.38
C LYS A 296 -0.92 16.63 19.80
N MET A 297 -1.44 15.61 20.49
CA MET A 297 -1.73 15.73 21.91
C MET A 297 -0.44 15.66 22.72
N GLY A 298 -0.33 16.49 23.78
CA GLY A 298 0.85 16.52 24.65
C GLY A 298 1.06 15.25 25.51
N ASN A 299 0.12 14.33 25.50
CA ASN A 299 0.20 13.09 26.25
C ASN A 299 1.21 12.12 25.63
N LYS A 300 2.15 11.64 26.42
CA LYS A 300 3.06 10.56 26.00
C LYS A 300 2.26 9.26 25.92
N ILE A 301 1.97 8.82 24.70
CA ILE A 301 1.36 7.52 24.43
C ILE A 301 2.50 6.53 24.19
N ASP A 302 2.58 5.49 24.99
CA ASP A 302 3.50 4.39 24.73
C ASP A 302 2.94 3.50 23.61
N ILE A 303 3.38 3.80 22.39
CA ILE A 303 2.92 3.11 21.17
C ILE A 303 3.24 1.62 21.21
N LYS A 304 4.34 1.22 21.84
CA LYS A 304 4.75 -0.19 21.95
C LYS A 304 3.79 -1.03 22.80
N ARG A 305 3.06 -0.39 23.71
CA ARG A 305 2.03 -1.07 24.54
C ARG A 305 0.68 -1.19 23.85
N LEU A 306 0.46 -0.45 22.77
CA LEU A 306 -0.77 -0.50 22.00
C LEU A 306 -0.64 -1.64 20.98
N GLN A 307 -1.26 -2.78 21.27
CA GLN A 307 -1.35 -3.88 20.30
C GLN A 307 -2.40 -3.54 19.24
N PHE A 308 -1.96 -3.18 18.02
CA PHE A 308 -2.83 -2.94 16.88
C PHE A 308 -2.08 -3.19 15.58
N GLY A 309 -2.83 -3.27 14.50
CA GLY A 309 -2.32 -3.72 13.21
C GLY A 309 -2.33 -5.24 13.08
N SER A 310 -2.21 -5.72 11.87
CA SER A 310 -1.99 -7.15 11.60
C SER A 310 -0.49 -7.44 11.61
N ARG A 311 -0.09 -8.52 12.27
CA ARG A 311 1.30 -9.02 12.28
C ARG A 311 1.47 -10.13 11.26
N ILE A 312 2.67 -10.22 10.70
CA ILE A 312 3.12 -11.41 10.00
C ILE A 312 3.53 -12.41 11.08
N ASP A 313 2.75 -13.45 11.25
CA ASP A 313 3.10 -14.54 12.12
C ASP A 313 3.76 -15.63 11.26
N LYS A 314 5.06 -15.80 11.41
CA LYS A 314 5.87 -16.78 10.64
C LYS A 314 5.47 -18.23 10.92
N ASP A 315 4.82 -18.48 12.06
CA ASP A 315 4.45 -19.83 12.52
C ASP A 315 2.95 -20.12 12.36
N LYS A 316 2.18 -19.17 11.86
CA LYS A 316 0.74 -19.35 11.68
C LYS A 316 0.46 -20.25 10.49
N LYS A 317 0.50 -21.56 10.70
CA LYS A 317 -0.35 -22.47 9.95
C LYS A 317 -1.78 -21.98 10.16
N GLU A 318 -2.48 -21.66 9.07
CA GLU A 318 -3.90 -21.34 9.10
C GLU A 318 -4.63 -22.43 9.87
N ARG A 319 -4.91 -22.18 11.14
CA ARG A 319 -5.92 -22.91 11.88
C ARG A 319 -7.20 -22.14 11.66
N GLU A 320 -8.04 -22.64 10.78
CA GLU A 320 -9.46 -22.31 10.86
C GLU A 320 -9.93 -22.77 12.25
N GLU A 321 -10.09 -21.82 13.16
CA GLU A 321 -10.66 -22.11 14.47
C GLU A 321 -12.18 -22.15 14.32
N TYR A 322 -12.72 -23.36 14.30
CA TYR A 322 -14.18 -23.57 14.34
C TYR A 322 -14.64 -23.53 15.79
N PHE A 323 -15.62 -22.67 16.05
CA PHE A 323 -16.29 -22.61 17.34
C PHE A 323 -17.69 -23.15 17.19
N SER A 324 -18.09 -24.05 18.08
CA SER A 324 -19.48 -24.51 18.16
C SER A 324 -20.35 -23.53 18.96
N VAL A 325 -21.62 -23.45 18.60
CA VAL A 325 -22.59 -22.66 19.33
C VAL A 325 -22.91 -23.37 20.63
N LYS A 326 -22.68 -22.71 21.77
CA LYS A 326 -23.01 -23.23 23.09
C LYS A 326 -24.44 -22.91 23.49
N THR A 327 -24.91 -21.72 23.18
CA THR A 327 -26.25 -21.25 23.56
C THR A 327 -26.73 -20.14 22.62
N ILE A 328 -28.01 -20.13 22.28
CA ILE A 328 -28.64 -19.08 21.51
C ILE A 328 -29.45 -18.20 22.49
N LEU A 329 -29.02 -16.94 22.64
CA LEU A 329 -29.65 -15.99 23.54
C LEU A 329 -30.83 -15.27 22.86
N SER A 330 -30.72 -15.03 21.58
CA SER A 330 -31.77 -14.38 20.76
C SER A 330 -31.51 -14.70 19.28
N PRO A 331 -32.42 -14.39 18.35
CA PRO A 331 -32.22 -14.63 16.92
C PRO A 331 -30.95 -14.04 16.33
N ASN A 332 -30.40 -13.02 16.97
CA ASN A 332 -29.19 -12.34 16.51
C ASN A 332 -28.01 -12.43 17.48
N THR A 333 -28.13 -13.22 18.57
CA THR A 333 -27.07 -13.29 19.59
C THR A 333 -26.86 -14.73 20.04
N ILE A 334 -25.64 -15.21 19.85
CA ILE A 334 -25.23 -16.58 20.21
C ILE A 334 -24.01 -16.53 21.15
N VAL A 335 -23.87 -17.54 21.98
CA VAL A 335 -22.67 -17.76 22.81
C VAL A 335 -21.93 -18.97 22.25
N LEU A 336 -20.66 -18.80 22.01
CA LEU A 336 -19.79 -19.87 21.52
C LEU A 336 -19.23 -20.71 22.68
N ASN A 337 -18.70 -21.90 22.36
CA ASN A 337 -18.12 -22.82 23.35
C ASN A 337 -16.93 -22.23 24.13
N ASN A 338 -16.25 -21.23 23.59
CA ASN A 338 -15.16 -20.48 24.24
C ASN A 338 -15.66 -19.34 25.16
N GLY A 339 -16.97 -19.18 25.32
CA GLY A 339 -17.59 -18.14 26.15
C GLY A 339 -17.78 -16.78 25.46
N LEU A 340 -17.34 -16.60 24.22
CA LEU A 340 -17.58 -15.37 23.48
C LEU A 340 -19.05 -15.22 23.09
N THR A 341 -19.61 -14.05 23.33
CA THR A 341 -20.93 -13.68 22.84
C THR A 341 -20.82 -12.99 21.49
N VAL A 342 -21.39 -13.59 20.48
CA VAL A 342 -21.36 -13.10 19.10
C VAL A 342 -22.72 -12.56 18.71
N ARG A 343 -22.76 -11.34 18.20
CA ARG A 343 -23.96 -10.74 17.64
C ARG A 343 -23.95 -10.84 16.13
N LEU A 344 -24.94 -11.54 15.56
CA LEU A 344 -25.13 -11.68 14.13
C LEU A 344 -25.67 -10.36 13.56
N LEU A 345 -24.93 -9.75 12.65
CA LEU A 345 -25.31 -8.49 12.01
C LEU A 345 -26.27 -8.76 10.84
N GLY A 346 -27.24 -7.88 10.67
CA GLY A 346 -28.21 -7.96 9.57
C GLY A 346 -29.43 -8.84 9.86
N ILE A 347 -29.49 -9.52 11.01
CA ILE A 347 -30.66 -10.27 11.43
C ILE A 347 -31.53 -9.39 12.36
N LYS A 348 -32.77 -9.14 11.93
CA LYS A 348 -33.75 -8.40 12.73
C LYS A 348 -35.05 -9.19 12.79
N GLU A 349 -35.46 -9.55 13.98
CA GLU A 349 -36.76 -10.21 14.20
C GLU A 349 -37.90 -9.21 13.99
N LYS A 350 -38.94 -9.62 13.25
CA LYS A 350 -40.16 -8.82 13.16
C LYS A 350 -40.92 -8.90 14.47
N PRO A 351 -41.44 -7.80 15.05
CA PRO A 351 -42.06 -7.78 16.36
C PRO A 351 -43.26 -8.69 16.55
N CYS A 352 -43.82 -9.24 15.48
CA CYS A 352 -45.09 -9.99 15.49
C CYS A 352 -44.93 -11.51 15.35
N VAL A 353 -43.71 -12.07 15.38
CA VAL A 353 -43.46 -13.50 15.17
C VAL A 353 -42.77 -14.08 16.39
N ASN A 354 -43.60 -14.54 17.35
CA ASN A 354 -43.14 -15.10 18.62
C ASN A 354 -42.16 -16.25 18.47
N GLY A 355 -40.86 -16.02 18.67
CA GLY A 355 -39.82 -17.01 18.95
C GLY A 355 -39.47 -17.99 17.82
N ASN A 356 -40.05 -17.89 16.63
CA ASN A 356 -39.83 -18.84 15.54
C ASN A 356 -38.39 -18.76 14.96
N ALA A 357 -37.78 -17.59 14.98
CA ALA A 357 -36.40 -17.43 14.50
C ALA A 357 -35.37 -18.07 15.44
N THR A 358 -35.61 -17.99 16.76
CA THR A 358 -34.77 -18.68 17.78
C THR A 358 -34.92 -20.20 17.66
N LYS A 359 -36.15 -20.67 17.47
CA LYS A 359 -36.45 -22.10 17.29
C LYS A 359 -35.81 -22.66 16.02
N PHE A 360 -35.90 -21.93 14.92
CA PHE A 360 -35.21 -22.28 13.65
C PHE A 360 -33.69 -22.39 13.81
N LEU A 361 -33.07 -21.45 14.53
CA LEU A 361 -31.66 -21.52 14.81
C LEU A 361 -31.27 -22.72 15.65
N LEU A 362 -32.07 -23.04 16.68
CA LEU A 362 -31.85 -24.21 17.54
C LEU A 362 -32.00 -25.55 16.79
N GLU A 363 -32.79 -25.60 15.72
CA GLU A 363 -32.95 -26.78 14.88
C GLU A 363 -31.81 -26.95 13.86
N LYS A 364 -31.00 -25.91 13.61
CA LYS A 364 -29.93 -25.87 12.59
C LYS A 364 -28.52 -25.84 13.18
N THR A 365 -28.38 -25.61 14.49
CA THR A 365 -27.09 -25.63 15.21
C THR A 365 -26.98 -26.90 16.06
#